data_82deecac4d6ef46bdbdc119fc48ac32d
#
_entry.id   82deecac4d6ef46bdbdc119fc48ac32d
#
_cell.length_a   1.000
_cell.length_b   1.000
_cell.length_c   1.000
_cell.angle_alpha   90.00
_cell.angle_beta   90.00
_cell.angle_gamma   90.00
#
_symmetry.space_group_name_H-M   'P 1'
#
loop_
_entity.id
_entity.type
_entity.pdbx_description
1 polymer ?
#
loop_
_entity_poly.entity_id
_entity_poly.type
_entity_poly.pdbx_seq_one_letter_code
_entity_poly.pdbx_strand_id
1 'polypeptide(L)'
;MKQEKKDKLFKEFLSSGNIMIVDKSSASRRRLTKTLVDLGANRNQIESVAHYAEAVDLVSTKKPKLILSDYQLNGGSGFDLFKEYRLKYPDEKKSVLILVTSNISQSAVAQAAEEDVDSFIIKPYTVQSLEKSLINTVIAKLHPSEYVQAIEKGKEAMFNANYDEALTIFEDAKALNKKPSLAVFYHGQTKYMMELMAEAENDYKRGLEINSIHFKCQIGLYELFMKDKKFHEAYSIVKNIAKYFPANPERLKEVVRLAMITENYPDMEMFYEIFTQLDERPQDVINYICSGLYIAGKFYMLNEEKDKARGIFDKVGVSCSGIPKFLTAMIKVLVENGIHDDAQKLVSRYSNGPEDQGPYKIGNFIAYSAETANTENISKGLELWNNGLKDPEAVLVLIKALRADGSDKKANEYFEEAQHLWPNLFTTKLPEAA
;
A
#
# COMPACT_ATOMS: atom_id res chain seq x y z
N MET A 1 8.28 -35.40 -20.03
CA MET A 1 7.05 -35.95 -20.66
C MET A 1 7.01 -35.53 -22.12
N LYS A 2 6.63 -36.45 -23.08
CA LYS A 2 6.51 -36.12 -24.51
C LYS A 2 5.32 -35.16 -24.74
N GLN A 3 5.39 -34.31 -25.78
CA GLN A 3 4.36 -33.28 -26.05
C GLN A 3 2.96 -33.88 -26.24
N GLU A 4 2.84 -34.95 -27.03
CA GLU A 4 1.54 -35.64 -27.24
C GLU A 4 0.85 -36.07 -25.92
N LYS A 5 1.63 -36.52 -24.93
CA LYS A 5 1.07 -36.89 -23.62
C LYS A 5 0.61 -35.67 -22.83
N LYS A 6 1.33 -34.53 -22.96
CA LYS A 6 0.89 -33.26 -22.36
C LYS A 6 -0.42 -32.78 -22.94
N ASP A 7 -0.54 -32.81 -24.27
CA ASP A 7 -1.72 -32.35 -25.00
C ASP A 7 -2.95 -33.21 -24.67
N LYS A 8 -2.76 -34.53 -24.53
CA LYS A 8 -3.81 -35.45 -24.11
C LYS A 8 -4.32 -35.12 -22.69
N LEU A 9 -3.41 -35.02 -21.72
CA LEU A 9 -3.74 -34.69 -20.34
C LEU A 9 -4.40 -33.30 -20.20
N PHE A 10 -3.95 -32.34 -20.99
CA PHE A 10 -4.55 -31.02 -21.02
C PHE A 10 -5.99 -31.03 -21.53
N LYS A 11 -6.26 -31.78 -22.61
CA LYS A 11 -7.64 -31.96 -23.13
C LYS A 11 -8.53 -32.68 -22.11
N GLU A 12 -8.04 -33.71 -21.46
CA GLU A 12 -8.75 -34.40 -20.37
C GLU A 12 -9.06 -33.44 -19.21
N PHE A 13 -8.11 -32.57 -18.85
CA PHE A 13 -8.34 -31.55 -17.83
C PHE A 13 -9.42 -30.55 -18.25
N LEU A 14 -9.38 -30.02 -19.48
CA LEU A 14 -10.37 -29.06 -19.97
C LEU A 14 -11.80 -29.64 -20.03
N SER A 15 -11.93 -30.93 -20.33
CA SER A 15 -13.24 -31.61 -20.40
C SER A 15 -13.79 -32.05 -19.04
N SER A 16 -12.96 -32.00 -17.97
CA SER A 16 -13.30 -32.63 -16.68
C SER A 16 -13.96 -31.68 -15.67
N GLY A 17 -14.24 -30.42 -16.02
CA GLY A 17 -14.84 -29.46 -15.10
C GLY A 17 -15.16 -28.09 -15.70
N ASN A 18 -15.79 -27.25 -14.91
CA ASN A 18 -16.17 -25.92 -15.33
C ASN A 18 -14.94 -25.00 -15.46
N ILE A 19 -15.02 -24.09 -16.44
CA ILE A 19 -14.01 -23.07 -16.74
C ILE A 19 -14.66 -21.71 -16.57
N MET A 20 -13.97 -20.80 -15.92
CA MET A 20 -14.45 -19.42 -15.75
C MET A 20 -13.48 -18.42 -16.37
N ILE A 21 -14.01 -17.48 -17.12
CA ILE A 21 -13.28 -16.34 -17.70
C ILE A 21 -13.86 -15.06 -17.12
N VAL A 22 -13.01 -14.25 -16.49
CA VAL A 22 -13.42 -12.99 -15.89
C VAL A 22 -12.56 -11.87 -16.47
N ASP A 23 -13.19 -10.98 -17.23
CA ASP A 23 -12.50 -9.87 -17.90
C ASP A 23 -13.53 -8.81 -18.28
N LYS A 24 -13.24 -7.53 -17.99
CA LYS A 24 -14.14 -6.43 -18.38
C LYS A 24 -14.32 -6.28 -19.89
N SER A 25 -13.33 -6.68 -20.69
CA SER A 25 -13.36 -6.61 -22.15
C SER A 25 -14.11 -7.79 -22.75
N SER A 26 -15.26 -7.54 -23.39
CA SER A 26 -16.02 -8.56 -24.13
C SER A 26 -15.23 -9.20 -25.28
N ALA A 27 -14.34 -8.44 -25.92
CA ALA A 27 -13.44 -8.93 -26.96
C ALA A 27 -12.42 -9.92 -26.40
N SER A 28 -11.83 -9.62 -25.24
CA SER A 28 -10.91 -10.51 -24.53
C SER A 28 -11.62 -11.81 -24.15
N ARG A 29 -12.79 -11.72 -23.52
CA ARG A 29 -13.59 -12.90 -23.14
C ARG A 29 -13.91 -13.80 -24.33
N ARG A 30 -14.36 -13.23 -25.46
CA ARG A 30 -14.64 -13.99 -26.67
C ARG A 30 -13.40 -14.68 -27.22
N ARG A 31 -12.25 -13.99 -27.24
CA ARG A 31 -10.98 -14.55 -27.70
C ARG A 31 -10.52 -15.72 -26.83
N LEU A 32 -10.55 -15.56 -25.51
CA LEU A 32 -10.20 -16.63 -24.55
C LEU A 32 -11.15 -17.82 -24.71
N THR A 33 -12.46 -17.58 -24.77
CA THR A 33 -13.46 -18.64 -24.97
C THR A 33 -13.19 -19.42 -26.28
N LYS A 34 -12.99 -18.71 -27.40
CA LYS A 34 -12.69 -19.35 -28.69
C LYS A 34 -11.43 -20.21 -28.59
N THR A 35 -10.34 -19.65 -28.04
CA THR A 35 -9.08 -20.40 -27.89
C THR A 35 -9.27 -21.66 -27.04
N LEU A 36 -9.98 -21.59 -25.92
CA LEU A 36 -10.22 -22.76 -25.06
C LEU A 36 -11.07 -23.83 -25.79
N VAL A 37 -12.07 -23.42 -26.55
CA VAL A 37 -12.85 -24.36 -27.36
C VAL A 37 -12.01 -25.01 -28.46
N ASP A 38 -11.19 -24.24 -29.17
CA ASP A 38 -10.26 -24.75 -30.18
C ASP A 38 -9.24 -25.74 -29.56
N LEU A 39 -8.89 -25.58 -28.27
CA LEU A 39 -8.02 -26.47 -27.50
C LEU A 39 -8.74 -27.69 -26.90
N GLY A 40 -10.06 -27.80 -27.08
CA GLY A 40 -10.87 -28.98 -26.71
C GLY A 40 -11.77 -28.80 -25.49
N ALA A 41 -11.97 -27.60 -24.99
CA ALA A 41 -12.94 -27.34 -23.94
C ALA A 41 -14.37 -27.41 -24.48
N ASN A 42 -15.31 -27.94 -23.70
CA ASN A 42 -16.71 -27.90 -24.04
C ASN A 42 -17.27 -26.48 -23.80
N ARG A 43 -17.85 -25.87 -24.83
CA ARG A 43 -18.43 -24.51 -24.75
C ARG A 43 -19.42 -24.35 -23.60
N ASN A 44 -20.21 -25.38 -23.31
CA ASN A 44 -21.24 -25.36 -22.25
C ASN A 44 -20.66 -25.39 -20.84
N GLN A 45 -19.34 -25.67 -20.68
CA GLN A 45 -18.63 -25.65 -19.41
C GLN A 45 -17.87 -24.33 -19.19
N ILE A 46 -17.94 -23.39 -20.15
CA ILE A 46 -17.23 -22.11 -20.05
C ILE A 46 -18.21 -21.00 -19.67
N GLU A 47 -18.07 -20.51 -18.46
CA GLU A 47 -18.73 -19.31 -17.98
C GLU A 47 -17.87 -18.08 -18.26
N SER A 48 -18.49 -16.96 -18.64
CA SER A 48 -17.76 -15.76 -19.06
C SER A 48 -18.44 -14.51 -18.54
N VAL A 49 -17.85 -13.85 -17.56
CA VAL A 49 -18.43 -12.71 -16.83
C VAL A 49 -17.53 -11.49 -16.85
N ALA A 50 -18.13 -10.31 -16.64
CA ALA A 50 -17.45 -9.03 -16.70
C ALA A 50 -17.15 -8.44 -15.30
N HIS A 51 -17.94 -8.82 -14.28
CA HIS A 51 -17.94 -8.19 -12.97
C HIS A 51 -17.46 -9.14 -11.88
N TYR A 52 -16.78 -8.59 -10.89
CA TYR A 52 -16.27 -9.33 -9.73
C TYR A 52 -17.40 -10.06 -8.97
N ALA A 53 -18.51 -9.38 -8.69
CA ALA A 53 -19.62 -9.96 -7.93
C ALA A 53 -20.21 -11.21 -8.62
N GLU A 54 -20.41 -11.15 -9.96
CA GLU A 54 -20.88 -12.31 -10.74
C GLU A 54 -19.87 -13.47 -10.67
N ALA A 55 -18.57 -13.15 -10.71
CA ALA A 55 -17.51 -14.16 -10.62
C ALA A 55 -17.50 -14.87 -9.25
N VAL A 56 -17.70 -14.13 -8.15
CA VAL A 56 -17.81 -14.70 -6.80
C VAL A 56 -19.02 -15.65 -6.69
N ASP A 57 -20.17 -15.27 -7.26
CA ASP A 57 -21.35 -16.12 -7.30
C ASP A 57 -21.09 -17.42 -8.11
N LEU A 58 -20.40 -17.31 -9.24
CA LEU A 58 -20.03 -18.48 -10.05
C LEU A 58 -19.00 -19.37 -9.36
N VAL A 59 -18.05 -18.81 -8.64
CA VAL A 59 -17.14 -19.59 -7.77
C VAL A 59 -17.97 -20.47 -6.84
N SER A 60 -19.01 -19.88 -6.25
CA SER A 60 -19.84 -20.56 -5.26
C SER A 60 -20.72 -21.65 -5.83
N THR A 61 -21.26 -21.45 -7.03
CA THR A 61 -22.28 -22.33 -7.63
C THR A 61 -21.71 -23.36 -8.58
N LYS A 62 -20.61 -23.05 -9.26
CA LYS A 62 -20.05 -23.89 -10.35
C LYS A 62 -18.72 -24.57 -9.99
N LYS A 63 -18.03 -24.15 -8.92
CA LYS A 63 -16.72 -24.67 -8.52
C LYS A 63 -15.77 -24.82 -9.73
N PRO A 64 -15.40 -23.72 -10.42
CA PRO A 64 -14.59 -23.81 -11.64
C PRO A 64 -13.22 -24.41 -11.36
N LYS A 65 -12.77 -25.31 -12.25
CA LYS A 65 -11.48 -25.98 -12.15
C LYS A 65 -10.34 -25.20 -12.81
N LEU A 66 -10.69 -24.33 -13.76
CA LEU A 66 -9.80 -23.37 -14.40
C LEU A 66 -10.43 -21.98 -14.32
N ILE A 67 -9.69 -21.02 -13.76
CA ILE A 67 -10.11 -19.62 -13.76
C ILE A 67 -9.05 -18.79 -14.50
N LEU A 68 -9.50 -18.09 -15.55
CA LEU A 68 -8.72 -17.07 -16.24
C LEU A 68 -9.29 -15.71 -15.88
N SER A 69 -8.58 -14.91 -15.08
CA SER A 69 -9.08 -13.61 -14.63
C SER A 69 -8.17 -12.47 -15.07
N ASP A 70 -8.75 -11.35 -15.48
CA ASP A 70 -7.98 -10.10 -15.56
C ASP A 70 -7.58 -9.66 -14.15
N TYR A 71 -6.51 -8.88 -14.07
CA TYR A 71 -6.05 -8.25 -12.84
C TYR A 71 -7.09 -7.28 -12.30
N GLN A 72 -7.55 -6.33 -13.13
CA GLN A 72 -8.53 -5.32 -12.78
C GLN A 72 -9.93 -5.74 -13.23
N LEU A 73 -10.81 -5.94 -12.28
CA LEU A 73 -12.22 -6.23 -12.50
C LEU A 73 -13.09 -5.05 -12.06
N ASN A 74 -14.31 -4.98 -12.59
CA ASN A 74 -15.29 -4.04 -12.08
C ASN A 74 -15.77 -4.48 -10.68
N GLY A 75 -15.40 -3.72 -9.65
CA GLY A 75 -15.79 -3.98 -8.26
C GLY A 75 -14.83 -4.88 -7.45
N GLY A 76 -13.60 -5.13 -7.97
CA GLY A 76 -12.60 -5.92 -7.27
C GLY A 76 -11.42 -6.29 -8.16
N SER A 77 -10.57 -7.20 -7.70
CA SER A 77 -9.42 -7.68 -8.46
C SER A 77 -9.47 -9.19 -8.74
N GLY A 78 -8.69 -9.64 -9.73
CA GLY A 78 -8.51 -11.07 -10.01
C GLY A 78 -7.85 -11.80 -8.83
N PHE A 79 -7.02 -11.11 -8.04
CA PHE A 79 -6.42 -11.68 -6.83
C PHE A 79 -7.44 -11.90 -5.73
N ASP A 80 -8.33 -10.91 -5.48
CA ASP A 80 -9.39 -11.07 -4.49
C ASP A 80 -10.27 -12.26 -4.85
N LEU A 81 -10.58 -12.44 -6.14
CA LEU A 81 -11.33 -13.58 -6.63
C LEU A 81 -10.61 -14.92 -6.36
N PHE A 82 -9.29 -14.97 -6.56
CA PHE A 82 -8.50 -16.17 -6.29
C PHE A 82 -8.41 -16.47 -4.80
N LYS A 83 -8.30 -15.44 -3.97
CA LYS A 83 -8.34 -15.55 -2.51
C LYS A 83 -9.68 -16.10 -2.03
N GLU A 84 -10.80 -15.56 -2.52
CA GLU A 84 -12.15 -16.09 -2.24
C GLU A 84 -12.27 -17.55 -2.66
N TYR A 85 -11.75 -17.92 -3.84
CA TYR A 85 -11.75 -19.31 -4.30
C TYR A 85 -10.97 -20.23 -3.34
N ARG A 86 -9.75 -19.84 -2.92
CA ARG A 86 -8.92 -20.62 -2.01
C ARG A 86 -9.52 -20.75 -0.61
N LEU A 87 -10.12 -19.67 -0.09
CA LEU A 87 -10.81 -19.71 1.21
C LEU A 87 -12.01 -20.65 1.17
N LYS A 88 -12.75 -20.67 0.06
CA LYS A 88 -13.93 -21.52 -0.07
C LYS A 88 -13.58 -22.99 -0.32
N TYR A 89 -12.50 -23.26 -1.02
CA TYR A 89 -12.07 -24.61 -1.42
C TYR A 89 -10.60 -24.86 -1.02
N PRO A 90 -10.27 -24.90 0.29
CA PRO A 90 -8.89 -25.02 0.75
C PRO A 90 -8.23 -26.35 0.33
N ASP A 91 -9.04 -27.41 0.21
CA ASP A 91 -8.56 -28.75 -0.19
C ASP A 91 -8.44 -28.95 -1.71
N GLU A 92 -8.88 -27.97 -2.51
CA GLU A 92 -8.86 -28.07 -3.99
C GLU A 92 -7.49 -27.73 -4.56
N LYS A 93 -6.57 -28.70 -4.47
CA LYS A 93 -5.17 -28.54 -4.92
C LYS A 93 -4.99 -28.61 -6.44
N LYS A 94 -6.00 -29.10 -7.20
CA LYS A 94 -5.89 -29.31 -8.66
C LYS A 94 -6.51 -28.23 -9.50
N SER A 95 -7.20 -27.27 -8.92
CA SER A 95 -7.72 -26.12 -9.64
C SER A 95 -6.59 -25.20 -10.08
N VAL A 96 -6.73 -24.63 -11.27
CA VAL A 96 -5.72 -23.77 -11.91
C VAL A 96 -6.24 -22.34 -12.00
N LEU A 97 -5.50 -21.42 -11.39
CA LEU A 97 -5.81 -20.00 -11.30
C LEU A 97 -4.77 -19.20 -12.08
N ILE A 98 -5.19 -18.58 -13.18
CA ILE A 98 -4.31 -17.85 -14.11
C ILE A 98 -4.75 -16.40 -14.21
N LEU A 99 -3.82 -15.50 -13.98
CA LEU A 99 -4.02 -14.07 -14.24
C LEU A 99 -3.68 -13.74 -15.68
N VAL A 100 -4.60 -13.03 -16.38
CA VAL A 100 -4.42 -12.61 -17.78
C VAL A 100 -4.58 -11.11 -17.87
N THR A 101 -3.47 -10.35 -17.91
CA THR A 101 -3.51 -8.90 -17.74
C THR A 101 -2.67 -8.14 -18.75
N SER A 102 -3.03 -6.88 -19.01
CA SER A 102 -2.20 -5.92 -19.74
C SER A 102 -1.22 -5.17 -18.81
N ASN A 103 -1.37 -5.30 -17.51
CA ASN A 103 -0.46 -4.68 -16.56
C ASN A 103 0.84 -5.48 -16.48
N ILE A 104 1.91 -4.92 -17.05
CA ILE A 104 3.27 -5.48 -17.05
C ILE A 104 4.15 -4.88 -15.95
N SER A 105 3.58 -4.12 -15.04
CA SER A 105 4.34 -3.54 -13.94
C SER A 105 5.00 -4.66 -13.13
N GLN A 106 6.20 -4.40 -12.65
CA GLN A 106 6.89 -5.34 -11.75
C GLN A 106 6.03 -5.69 -10.54
N SER A 107 5.16 -4.77 -10.14
CA SER A 107 4.21 -4.94 -9.04
C SER A 107 3.16 -6.03 -9.29
N ALA A 108 2.55 -6.07 -10.48
CA ALA A 108 1.55 -7.07 -10.79
C ALA A 108 2.16 -8.49 -10.87
N VAL A 109 3.38 -8.61 -11.42
CA VAL A 109 4.13 -9.88 -11.46
C VAL A 109 4.53 -10.32 -10.05
N ALA A 110 4.94 -9.39 -9.23
CA ALA A 110 5.37 -9.64 -7.86
C ALA A 110 4.17 -10.03 -6.98
N GLN A 111 3.04 -9.36 -7.11
CA GLN A 111 1.80 -9.70 -6.39
C GLN A 111 1.28 -11.09 -6.80
N ALA A 112 1.41 -11.47 -8.08
CA ALA A 112 1.08 -12.83 -8.53
C ALA A 112 1.92 -13.91 -7.81
N ALA A 113 3.19 -13.60 -7.49
CA ALA A 113 4.04 -14.50 -6.70
C ALA A 113 3.68 -14.54 -5.21
N GLU A 114 3.06 -13.48 -4.68
CA GLU A 114 2.56 -13.42 -3.29
C GLU A 114 1.30 -14.26 -3.09
N GLU A 115 0.36 -14.17 -4.03
CA GLU A 115 -1.01 -14.67 -3.89
C GLU A 115 -1.18 -16.12 -4.39
N ASP A 116 -0.08 -16.89 -4.52
CA ASP A 116 -0.07 -18.29 -4.97
C ASP A 116 -0.86 -18.51 -6.30
N VAL A 117 -0.70 -17.58 -7.25
CA VAL A 117 -1.27 -17.71 -8.61
C VAL A 117 -0.45 -18.74 -9.39
N ASP A 118 -1.15 -19.69 -10.07
CA ASP A 118 -0.46 -20.76 -10.77
C ASP A 118 0.29 -20.29 -12.02
N SER A 119 -0.17 -19.21 -12.67
CA SER A 119 0.51 -18.59 -13.80
C SER A 119 0.01 -17.19 -14.09
N PHE A 120 0.78 -16.49 -14.89
CA PHE A 120 0.57 -15.11 -15.29
C PHE A 120 0.76 -14.98 -16.82
N ILE A 121 -0.22 -14.41 -17.51
CA ILE A 121 -0.20 -14.22 -18.97
C ILE A 121 -0.33 -12.74 -19.28
N ILE A 122 0.64 -12.20 -19.99
CA ILE A 122 0.69 -10.77 -20.36
C ILE A 122 -0.05 -10.54 -21.69
N LYS A 123 -0.96 -9.58 -21.72
CA LYS A 123 -1.57 -9.05 -22.95
C LYS A 123 -0.65 -7.97 -23.57
N PRO A 124 -0.47 -7.91 -24.90
CA PRO A 124 -1.07 -8.78 -25.89
C PRO A 124 -0.34 -10.14 -26.01
N TYR A 125 -1.09 -11.20 -26.22
CA TYR A 125 -0.58 -12.55 -26.45
C TYR A 125 -1.01 -13.10 -27.82
N THR A 126 -0.21 -14.00 -28.37
CA THR A 126 -0.59 -14.81 -29.53
C THR A 126 -1.36 -16.05 -29.07
N VAL A 127 -2.15 -16.68 -29.97
CA VAL A 127 -2.84 -17.92 -29.64
C VAL A 127 -1.84 -19.01 -29.21
N GLN A 128 -0.71 -19.13 -29.92
CA GLN A 128 0.34 -20.11 -29.61
C GLN A 128 1.00 -19.85 -28.23
N SER A 129 1.27 -18.59 -27.87
CA SER A 129 1.86 -18.28 -26.56
C SER A 129 0.87 -18.54 -25.43
N LEU A 130 -0.40 -18.25 -25.63
CA LEU A 130 -1.48 -18.55 -24.70
C LEU A 130 -1.63 -20.07 -24.49
N GLU A 131 -1.76 -20.83 -25.59
CA GLU A 131 -1.82 -22.29 -25.58
C GLU A 131 -0.66 -22.93 -24.82
N LYS A 132 0.57 -22.54 -25.16
CA LYS A 132 1.79 -23.03 -24.49
C LYS A 132 1.79 -22.72 -23.00
N SER A 133 1.38 -21.52 -22.60
CA SER A 133 1.27 -21.12 -21.21
C SER A 133 0.22 -21.96 -20.45
N LEU A 134 -0.97 -22.10 -21.03
CA LEU A 134 -2.05 -22.92 -20.45
C LEU A 134 -1.64 -24.37 -20.25
N ILE A 135 -1.09 -25.01 -21.29
CA ILE A 135 -0.64 -26.40 -21.23
C ILE A 135 0.44 -26.55 -20.13
N ASN A 136 1.46 -25.71 -20.15
CA ASN A 136 2.54 -25.81 -19.18
C ASN A 136 2.06 -25.61 -17.74
N THR A 137 1.16 -24.65 -17.49
CA THR A 137 0.61 -24.38 -16.16
C THR A 137 -0.24 -25.56 -15.65
N VAL A 138 -1.17 -26.05 -16.49
CA VAL A 138 -2.02 -27.19 -16.12
C VAL A 138 -1.18 -28.43 -15.87
N ILE A 139 -0.20 -28.72 -16.73
CA ILE A 139 0.67 -29.89 -16.56
C ILE A 139 1.55 -29.78 -15.32
N ALA A 140 2.10 -28.60 -15.03
CA ALA A 140 2.86 -28.36 -13.81
C ALA A 140 2.01 -28.56 -12.54
N LYS A 141 0.74 -28.19 -12.59
CA LYS A 141 -0.23 -28.38 -11.50
C LYS A 141 -0.61 -29.85 -11.31
N LEU A 142 -0.84 -30.58 -12.40
CA LEU A 142 -1.24 -32.01 -12.37
C LEU A 142 -0.06 -32.93 -12.06
N HIS A 143 1.12 -32.55 -12.50
CA HIS A 143 2.37 -33.31 -12.35
C HIS A 143 3.47 -32.41 -11.81
N PRO A 144 3.38 -32.02 -10.54
CA PRO A 144 4.38 -31.16 -9.92
C PRO A 144 5.77 -31.85 -9.91
N SER A 145 6.82 -31.05 -10.07
CA SER A 145 8.19 -31.54 -9.97
C SER A 145 8.48 -32.13 -8.58
N GLU A 146 9.51 -32.97 -8.48
CA GLU A 146 9.95 -33.52 -7.18
C GLU A 146 10.22 -32.43 -6.15
N TYR A 147 10.77 -31.29 -6.60
CA TYR A 147 10.96 -30.12 -5.75
C TYR A 147 9.63 -29.57 -5.18
N VAL A 148 8.63 -29.37 -6.03
CA VAL A 148 7.31 -28.86 -5.59
C VAL A 148 6.61 -29.88 -4.69
N GLN A 149 6.72 -31.19 -5.00
CA GLN A 149 6.18 -32.25 -4.14
C GLN A 149 6.83 -32.26 -2.75
N ALA A 150 8.15 -32.10 -2.69
CA ALA A 150 8.89 -32.01 -1.43
C ALA A 150 8.46 -30.76 -0.63
N ILE A 151 8.30 -29.61 -1.28
CA ILE A 151 7.78 -28.39 -0.63
C ILE A 151 6.40 -28.64 -0.01
N GLU A 152 5.45 -29.21 -0.77
CA GLU A 152 4.10 -29.46 -0.25
C GLU A 152 4.11 -30.48 0.92
N LYS A 153 4.92 -31.54 0.80
CA LYS A 153 5.08 -32.52 1.89
C LYS A 153 5.69 -31.90 3.15
N GLY A 154 6.72 -31.06 2.99
CA GLY A 154 7.33 -30.34 4.11
C GLY A 154 6.35 -29.35 4.76
N LYS A 155 5.53 -28.65 3.98
CA LYS A 155 4.45 -27.79 4.49
C LYS A 155 3.44 -28.60 5.32
N GLU A 156 3.04 -29.76 4.84
CA GLU A 156 2.11 -30.63 5.57
C GLU A 156 2.70 -31.10 6.92
N ALA A 157 3.97 -31.51 6.94
CA ALA A 157 4.67 -31.86 8.17
C ALA A 157 4.75 -30.65 9.13
N MET A 158 5.07 -29.46 8.61
CA MET A 158 5.14 -28.23 9.39
C MET A 158 3.77 -27.84 10.00
N PHE A 159 2.67 -27.95 9.24
CA PHE A 159 1.32 -27.68 9.75
C PHE A 159 0.87 -28.67 10.81
N ASN A 160 1.33 -29.93 10.71
CA ASN A 160 1.07 -30.95 11.72
C ASN A 160 2.02 -30.86 12.93
N ALA A 161 2.80 -29.79 13.04
CA ALA A 161 3.81 -29.55 14.08
C ALA A 161 4.93 -30.63 14.13
N ASN A 162 5.11 -31.38 13.05
CA ASN A 162 6.22 -32.33 12.90
C ASN A 162 7.46 -31.59 12.38
N TYR A 163 8.00 -30.68 13.18
CA TYR A 163 9.03 -29.72 12.75
C TYR A 163 10.34 -30.37 12.32
N ASP A 164 10.81 -31.41 13.02
CA ASP A 164 12.06 -32.12 12.66
C ASP A 164 11.95 -32.81 11.30
N GLU A 165 10.80 -33.44 11.02
CA GLU A 165 10.51 -34.02 9.72
C GLU A 165 10.43 -32.92 8.63
N ALA A 166 9.77 -31.82 8.92
CA ALA A 166 9.67 -30.69 7.99
C ALA A 166 11.04 -30.10 7.63
N LEU A 167 11.90 -29.88 8.63
CA LEU A 167 13.28 -29.41 8.41
C LEU A 167 14.07 -30.35 7.51
N THR A 168 13.99 -31.68 7.76
CA THR A 168 14.67 -32.68 6.93
C THR A 168 14.17 -32.65 5.49
N ILE A 169 12.85 -32.59 5.27
CA ILE A 169 12.26 -32.55 3.93
C ILE A 169 12.69 -31.26 3.20
N PHE A 170 12.68 -30.08 3.87
CA PHE A 170 13.10 -28.84 3.23
C PHE A 170 14.60 -28.81 2.95
N GLU A 171 15.44 -29.42 3.80
CA GLU A 171 16.87 -29.56 3.53
C GLU A 171 17.11 -30.40 2.26
N ASP A 172 16.46 -31.55 2.15
CA ASP A 172 16.55 -32.43 0.97
C ASP A 172 16.02 -31.71 -0.29
N ALA A 173 14.94 -30.92 -0.15
CA ALA A 173 14.37 -30.14 -1.25
C ALA A 173 15.37 -29.13 -1.83
N LYS A 174 16.31 -28.60 -1.05
CA LYS A 174 17.33 -27.66 -1.54
C LYS A 174 18.19 -28.27 -2.64
N ALA A 175 18.43 -29.58 -2.61
CA ALA A 175 19.21 -30.28 -3.63
C ALA A 175 18.43 -30.46 -4.96
N LEU A 176 17.11 -30.39 -4.93
CA LEU A 176 16.23 -30.64 -6.10
C LEU A 176 16.06 -29.41 -7.01
N ASN A 177 16.57 -28.26 -6.63
CA ASN A 177 16.43 -27.01 -7.40
C ASN A 177 17.72 -26.20 -7.39
N LYS A 178 18.10 -25.65 -8.55
CA LYS A 178 19.27 -24.76 -8.69
C LYS A 178 19.13 -23.44 -7.92
N LYS A 179 17.90 -22.97 -7.70
CA LYS A 179 17.58 -21.76 -6.95
C LYS A 179 16.51 -22.07 -5.90
N PRO A 180 16.86 -22.74 -4.80
CA PRO A 180 15.90 -23.30 -3.85
C PRO A 180 15.40 -22.29 -2.82
N SER A 181 15.22 -21.01 -3.18
CA SER A 181 14.81 -19.95 -2.24
C SER A 181 13.53 -20.27 -1.47
N LEU A 182 12.57 -20.96 -2.11
CA LEU A 182 11.32 -21.36 -1.47
C LEU A 182 11.53 -22.45 -0.41
N ALA A 183 12.41 -23.44 -0.66
CA ALA A 183 12.77 -24.45 0.34
C ALA A 183 13.50 -23.82 1.54
N VAL A 184 14.40 -22.87 1.26
CA VAL A 184 15.12 -22.12 2.30
C VAL A 184 14.15 -21.28 3.12
N PHE A 185 13.16 -20.64 2.48
CA PHE A 185 12.11 -19.91 3.19
C PHE A 185 11.34 -20.81 4.16
N TYR A 186 10.79 -21.95 3.68
CA TYR A 186 10.00 -22.82 4.55
C TYR A 186 10.84 -23.50 5.64
N HIS A 187 12.12 -23.77 5.40
CA HIS A 187 13.04 -24.21 6.41
C HIS A 187 13.20 -23.17 7.53
N GLY A 188 13.40 -21.90 7.16
CA GLY A 188 13.40 -20.78 8.11
C GLY A 188 12.05 -20.56 8.81
N GLN A 189 10.93 -20.71 8.08
CA GLN A 189 9.59 -20.60 8.66
C GLN A 189 9.33 -21.69 9.70
N THR A 190 9.82 -22.91 9.46
CA THR A 190 9.73 -24.00 10.44
C THR A 190 10.51 -23.64 11.70
N LYS A 191 11.72 -23.12 11.57
CA LYS A 191 12.53 -22.63 12.71
C LYS A 191 11.87 -21.47 13.46
N TYR A 192 11.21 -20.58 12.74
CA TYR A 192 10.43 -19.51 13.35
C TYR A 192 9.30 -20.07 14.22
N MET A 193 8.59 -21.09 13.74
CA MET A 193 7.54 -21.79 14.52
C MET A 193 8.09 -22.56 15.73
N MET A 194 9.36 -22.97 15.68
CA MET A 194 10.10 -23.57 16.81
C MET A 194 10.71 -22.49 17.74
N GLU A 195 10.44 -21.22 17.53
CA GLU A 195 11.02 -20.09 18.28
C GLU A 195 12.55 -19.96 18.15
N LEU A 196 13.17 -20.56 17.15
CA LEU A 196 14.60 -20.46 16.83
C LEU A 196 14.85 -19.22 15.96
N MET A 197 14.62 -18.02 16.52
CA MET A 197 14.55 -16.75 15.77
C MET A 197 15.83 -16.42 15.00
N ALA A 198 17.01 -16.60 15.63
CA ALA A 198 18.30 -16.30 14.99
C ALA A 198 18.58 -17.23 13.79
N GLU A 199 18.16 -18.46 13.89
CA GLU A 199 18.32 -19.45 12.80
C GLU A 199 17.35 -19.18 11.66
N ALA A 200 16.10 -18.78 11.99
CA ALA A 200 15.10 -18.37 11.01
C ALA A 200 15.58 -17.11 10.24
N GLU A 201 16.15 -16.11 10.94
CA GLU A 201 16.73 -14.92 10.32
C GLU A 201 17.83 -15.29 9.31
N ASN A 202 18.73 -16.21 9.67
CA ASN A 202 19.79 -16.66 8.78
C ASN A 202 19.24 -17.34 7.51
N ASP A 203 18.24 -18.20 7.66
CA ASP A 203 17.62 -18.87 6.52
C ASP A 203 16.91 -17.87 5.59
N TYR A 204 16.17 -16.88 6.13
CA TYR A 204 15.53 -15.86 5.32
C TYR A 204 16.55 -15.00 4.57
N LYS A 205 17.66 -14.60 5.22
CA LYS A 205 18.77 -13.88 4.56
C LYS A 205 19.38 -14.71 3.43
N ARG A 206 19.63 -16.00 3.67
CA ARG A 206 20.12 -16.92 2.65
C ARG A 206 19.14 -17.08 1.48
N GLY A 207 17.83 -17.09 1.76
CA GLY A 207 16.81 -17.06 0.72
C GLY A 207 16.89 -15.83 -0.17
N LEU A 208 17.20 -14.66 0.41
CA LEU A 208 17.42 -13.41 -0.33
C LEU A 208 18.75 -13.37 -1.09
N GLU A 209 19.79 -14.06 -0.64
CA GLU A 209 21.03 -14.25 -1.43
C GLU A 209 20.76 -15.03 -2.72
N ILE A 210 19.89 -16.04 -2.67
CA ILE A 210 19.48 -16.85 -3.83
C ILE A 210 18.55 -16.06 -4.76
N ASN A 211 17.63 -15.31 -4.21
CA ASN A 211 16.66 -14.46 -4.91
C ASN A 211 16.41 -13.18 -4.11
N SER A 212 17.06 -12.09 -4.48
CA SER A 212 17.04 -10.81 -3.77
C SER A 212 15.65 -10.17 -3.63
N ILE A 213 14.70 -10.57 -4.47
CA ILE A 213 13.30 -10.12 -4.44
C ILE A 213 12.33 -11.20 -3.94
N HIS A 214 12.83 -12.24 -3.25
CA HIS A 214 11.96 -13.30 -2.73
C HIS A 214 11.03 -12.75 -1.64
N PHE A 215 9.77 -12.51 -2.01
CA PHE A 215 8.80 -11.83 -1.17
C PHE A 215 8.62 -12.46 0.21
N LYS A 216 8.39 -13.80 0.24
CA LYS A 216 8.15 -14.51 1.52
C LYS A 216 9.34 -14.40 2.48
N CYS A 217 10.60 -14.42 1.98
CA CYS A 217 11.77 -14.19 2.83
C CYS A 217 11.84 -12.75 3.36
N GLN A 218 11.46 -11.75 2.54
CA GLN A 218 11.40 -10.37 3.00
C GLN A 218 10.33 -10.20 4.09
N ILE A 219 9.14 -10.78 3.92
CA ILE A 219 8.08 -10.74 4.93
C ILE A 219 8.55 -11.42 6.23
N GLY A 220 9.16 -12.61 6.14
CA GLY A 220 9.66 -13.32 7.33
C GLY A 220 10.71 -12.49 8.11
N LEU A 221 11.64 -11.82 7.40
CA LEU A 221 12.59 -10.90 8.05
C LEU A 221 11.91 -9.67 8.66
N TYR A 222 10.95 -9.09 7.94
CA TYR A 222 10.19 -7.95 8.43
C TYR A 222 9.46 -8.29 9.73
N GLU A 223 8.77 -9.42 9.78
CA GLU A 223 8.04 -9.89 10.96
C GLU A 223 8.98 -10.15 12.16
N LEU A 224 10.14 -10.77 11.91
CA LEU A 224 11.17 -10.97 12.93
C LEU A 224 11.67 -9.63 13.51
N PHE A 225 12.05 -8.69 12.65
CA PHE A 225 12.56 -7.39 13.09
C PHE A 225 11.50 -6.56 13.82
N MET A 226 10.24 -6.65 13.39
CA MET A 226 9.12 -6.01 14.09
C MET A 226 8.89 -6.60 15.49
N LYS A 227 8.96 -7.93 15.62
CA LYS A 227 8.85 -8.64 16.90
C LYS A 227 9.95 -8.22 17.87
N ASP A 228 11.17 -8.10 17.36
CA ASP A 228 12.36 -7.68 18.14
C ASP A 228 12.45 -6.15 18.31
N LYS A 229 11.50 -5.37 17.80
CA LYS A 229 11.51 -3.89 17.79
C LYS A 229 12.75 -3.28 17.10
N LYS A 230 13.35 -4.00 16.17
CA LYS A 230 14.45 -3.54 15.32
C LYS A 230 13.85 -2.73 14.15
N PHE A 231 13.36 -1.52 14.45
CA PHE A 231 12.58 -0.72 13.49
C PHE A 231 13.38 -0.24 12.28
N HIS A 232 14.68 0.01 12.42
CA HIS A 232 15.54 0.42 11.29
C HIS A 232 15.74 -0.73 10.29
N GLU A 233 15.96 -1.94 10.78
CA GLU A 233 16.09 -3.14 9.96
C GLU A 233 14.73 -3.47 9.31
N ALA A 234 13.65 -3.44 10.08
CA ALA A 234 12.30 -3.64 9.56
C ALA A 234 11.95 -2.61 8.47
N TYR A 235 12.31 -1.34 8.67
CA TYR A 235 12.15 -0.29 7.68
C TYR A 235 12.90 -0.59 6.38
N SER A 236 14.15 -1.00 6.47
CA SER A 236 14.96 -1.36 5.30
C SER A 236 14.29 -2.46 4.46
N ILE A 237 13.72 -3.47 5.09
CA ILE A 237 13.02 -4.56 4.42
C ILE A 237 11.70 -4.08 3.81
N VAL A 238 10.84 -3.40 4.59
CA VAL A 238 9.52 -2.97 4.08
C VAL A 238 9.63 -1.91 2.98
N LYS A 239 10.69 -1.08 3.01
CA LYS A 239 11.03 -0.15 1.93
C LYS A 239 11.31 -0.89 0.63
N ASN A 240 12.10 -1.97 0.68
CA ASN A 240 12.34 -2.83 -0.48
C ASN A 240 11.04 -3.48 -0.96
N ILE A 241 10.22 -4.00 -0.04
CA ILE A 241 8.93 -4.57 -0.39
C ILE A 241 8.06 -3.52 -1.10
N ALA A 242 7.92 -2.31 -0.56
CA ALA A 242 7.13 -1.24 -1.16
C ALA A 242 7.63 -0.85 -2.57
N LYS A 243 8.94 -0.88 -2.79
CA LYS A 243 9.56 -0.58 -4.08
C LYS A 243 9.25 -1.62 -5.15
N TYR A 244 9.35 -2.91 -4.80
CA TYR A 244 9.19 -4.00 -5.76
C TYR A 244 7.75 -4.52 -5.85
N PHE A 245 6.92 -4.27 -4.84
CA PHE A 245 5.54 -4.74 -4.70
C PHE A 245 4.59 -3.59 -4.28
N PRO A 246 4.49 -2.51 -5.07
CA PRO A 246 3.84 -1.27 -4.66
C PRO A 246 2.31 -1.31 -4.62
N ALA A 247 1.67 -2.39 -5.07
CA ALA A 247 0.22 -2.43 -5.31
C ALA A 247 -0.65 -2.52 -4.04
N ASN A 248 -0.08 -2.77 -2.87
CA ASN A 248 -0.86 -2.94 -1.63
C ASN A 248 -0.92 -1.64 -0.81
N PRO A 249 -2.11 -1.00 -0.68
CA PRO A 249 -2.27 0.24 0.10
C PRO A 249 -1.88 0.11 1.58
N GLU A 250 -2.17 -1.05 2.21
CA GLU A 250 -1.82 -1.29 3.61
C GLU A 250 -0.30 -1.28 3.84
N ARG A 251 0.44 -1.82 2.88
CA ARG A 251 1.91 -1.81 2.93
C ARG A 251 2.48 -0.40 2.82
N LEU A 252 1.83 0.46 2.02
CA LEU A 252 2.24 1.85 1.93
C LEU A 252 2.04 2.60 3.25
N LYS A 253 0.95 2.33 3.97
CA LYS A 253 0.76 2.88 5.33
C LYS A 253 1.88 2.45 6.27
N GLU A 254 2.22 1.17 6.24
CA GLU A 254 3.22 0.61 7.14
C GLU A 254 4.64 1.15 6.86
N VAL A 255 5.03 1.26 5.60
CA VAL A 255 6.35 1.82 5.27
C VAL A 255 6.45 3.30 5.62
N VAL A 256 5.39 4.08 5.41
CA VAL A 256 5.32 5.50 5.82
C VAL A 256 5.41 5.62 7.35
N ARG A 257 4.68 4.77 8.08
CA ARG A 257 4.73 4.73 9.55
C ARG A 257 6.15 4.46 10.06
N LEU A 258 6.81 3.44 9.51
CA LEU A 258 8.18 3.10 9.90
C LEU A 258 9.18 4.15 9.49
N ALA A 259 9.04 4.77 8.32
CA ALA A 259 9.90 5.86 7.90
C ALA A 259 9.83 7.06 8.85
N MET A 260 8.64 7.37 9.38
CA MET A 260 8.48 8.41 10.40
C MET A 260 9.15 8.02 11.73
N ILE A 261 8.98 6.77 12.17
CA ILE A 261 9.59 6.27 13.43
C ILE A 261 11.13 6.24 13.34
N THR A 262 11.66 5.92 12.17
CA THR A 262 13.10 5.78 11.93
C THR A 262 13.73 7.04 11.33
N GLU A 263 12.98 8.14 11.27
CA GLU A 263 13.41 9.45 10.77
C GLU A 263 13.93 9.47 9.33
N ASN A 264 13.46 8.53 8.51
CA ASN A 264 13.80 8.45 7.08
C ASN A 264 12.90 9.37 6.23
N TYR A 265 12.77 10.62 6.61
CA TYR A 265 11.91 11.62 5.97
C TYR A 265 12.21 11.86 4.48
N PRO A 266 13.47 11.84 4.00
CA PRO A 266 13.77 11.99 2.57
C PRO A 266 13.10 10.95 1.67
N ASP A 267 12.79 9.77 2.18
CA ASP A 267 12.15 8.69 1.41
C ASP A 267 10.65 8.94 1.14
N MET A 268 10.05 9.95 1.78
CA MET A 268 8.64 10.29 1.59
C MET A 268 8.29 10.65 0.15
N GLU A 269 9.22 11.20 -0.63
CA GLU A 269 8.98 11.49 -2.05
C GLU A 269 8.79 10.21 -2.87
N MET A 270 9.60 9.18 -2.62
CA MET A 270 9.45 7.88 -3.26
C MET A 270 8.10 7.23 -2.88
N PHE A 271 7.68 7.32 -1.63
CA PHE A 271 6.38 6.78 -1.20
C PHE A 271 5.21 7.56 -1.78
N TYR A 272 5.38 8.86 -2.00
CA TYR A 272 4.40 9.66 -2.72
C TYR A 272 4.26 9.21 -4.18
N GLU A 273 5.36 8.91 -4.87
CA GLU A 273 5.33 8.37 -6.24
C GLU A 273 4.57 7.03 -6.27
N ILE A 274 4.83 6.13 -5.31
CA ILE A 274 4.08 4.86 -5.18
C ILE A 274 2.59 5.15 -4.95
N PHE A 275 2.26 6.07 -4.05
CA PHE A 275 0.88 6.49 -3.78
C PHE A 275 0.16 6.99 -5.03
N THR A 276 0.84 7.77 -5.88
CA THR A 276 0.22 8.29 -7.12
C THR A 276 -0.07 7.21 -8.15
N GLN A 277 0.56 6.04 -8.04
CA GLN A 277 0.38 4.90 -8.93
C GLN A 277 -0.67 3.90 -8.42
N LEU A 278 -1.19 4.07 -7.19
CA LEU A 278 -2.25 3.21 -6.68
C LEU A 278 -3.55 3.43 -7.46
N ASP A 279 -4.20 2.35 -7.85
CA ASP A 279 -5.50 2.36 -8.53
C ASP A 279 -6.60 2.88 -7.60
N GLU A 280 -6.56 2.46 -6.32
CA GLU A 280 -7.47 2.90 -5.27
C GLU A 280 -6.67 3.59 -4.16
N ARG A 281 -7.19 4.72 -3.69
CA ARG A 281 -6.58 5.54 -2.64
C ARG A 281 -7.55 5.71 -1.48
N PRO A 282 -7.66 4.73 -0.59
CA PRO A 282 -8.51 4.82 0.60
C PRO A 282 -8.15 6.04 1.45
N GLN A 283 -9.14 6.61 2.16
CA GLN A 283 -8.97 7.84 2.91
C GLN A 283 -7.89 7.75 4.00
N ASP A 284 -7.73 6.60 4.62
CA ASP A 284 -6.70 6.35 5.61
C ASP A 284 -5.28 6.36 4.99
N VAL A 285 -5.10 5.80 3.79
CA VAL A 285 -3.83 5.87 3.04
C VAL A 285 -3.49 7.32 2.69
N ILE A 286 -4.47 8.10 2.23
CA ILE A 286 -4.30 9.55 1.98
C ILE A 286 -3.82 10.23 3.26
N ASN A 287 -4.46 9.96 4.39
CA ASN A 287 -4.09 10.54 5.68
C ASN A 287 -2.65 10.18 6.11
N TYR A 288 -2.22 8.92 5.92
CA TYR A 288 -0.86 8.49 6.24
C TYR A 288 0.18 9.20 5.36
N ILE A 289 -0.03 9.22 4.04
CA ILE A 289 0.86 9.91 3.09
C ILE A 289 0.95 11.40 3.41
N CYS A 290 -0.18 12.08 3.61
CA CYS A 290 -0.20 13.51 3.93
C CYS A 290 0.51 13.79 5.27
N SER A 291 0.34 12.92 6.28
CA SER A 291 1.05 13.07 7.56
C SER A 291 2.56 12.88 7.40
N GLY A 292 3.00 11.86 6.66
CA GLY A 292 4.42 11.61 6.41
C GLY A 292 5.08 12.75 5.61
N LEU A 293 4.43 13.21 4.55
CA LEU A 293 4.89 14.35 3.76
C LEU A 293 4.93 15.64 4.60
N TYR A 294 3.91 15.90 5.42
CA TYR A 294 3.90 17.06 6.30
C TYR A 294 5.10 17.06 7.27
N ILE A 295 5.40 15.91 7.89
CA ILE A 295 6.55 15.76 8.78
C ILE A 295 7.86 15.93 8.00
N ALA A 296 7.97 15.37 6.79
CA ALA A 296 9.13 15.56 5.93
C ALA A 296 9.31 17.04 5.53
N GLY A 297 8.22 17.74 5.21
CA GLY A 297 8.25 19.18 4.93
C GLY A 297 8.77 20.00 6.13
N LYS A 298 8.31 19.65 7.35
CA LYS A 298 8.85 20.26 8.58
C LYS A 298 10.34 19.97 8.78
N PHE A 299 10.77 18.74 8.53
CA PHE A 299 12.19 18.37 8.60
C PHE A 299 13.03 19.21 7.64
N TYR A 300 12.62 19.38 6.38
CA TYR A 300 13.33 20.23 5.43
C TYR A 300 13.31 21.71 5.81
N MET A 301 12.21 22.22 6.42
CA MET A 301 12.18 23.58 6.96
C MET A 301 13.22 23.78 8.07
N LEU A 302 13.30 22.85 9.02
CA LEU A 302 14.26 22.93 10.12
C LEU A 302 15.73 22.85 9.66
N ASN A 303 15.98 22.20 8.52
CA ASN A 303 17.31 22.11 7.89
C ASN A 303 17.58 23.24 6.88
N GLU A 304 16.76 24.30 6.87
CA GLU A 304 16.87 25.45 5.98
C GLU A 304 16.71 25.12 4.47
N GLU A 305 16.25 23.91 4.13
CA GLU A 305 16.00 23.45 2.76
C GLU A 305 14.59 23.89 2.29
N LYS A 306 14.34 25.21 2.32
CA LYS A 306 13.00 25.80 2.11
C LYS A 306 12.35 25.39 0.78
N ASP A 307 13.11 25.30 -0.31
CA ASP A 307 12.56 24.93 -1.62
C ASP A 307 12.08 23.47 -1.67
N LYS A 308 12.80 22.55 -1.02
CA LYS A 308 12.33 21.16 -0.87
C LYS A 308 11.08 21.10 0.00
N ALA A 309 11.05 21.82 1.11
CA ALA A 309 9.89 21.88 1.98
C ALA A 309 8.64 22.38 1.23
N ARG A 310 8.78 23.42 0.40
CA ARG A 310 7.70 23.93 -0.47
C ARG A 310 7.18 22.85 -1.41
N GLY A 311 8.08 22.17 -2.13
CA GLY A 311 7.72 21.07 -3.03
C GLY A 311 6.99 19.92 -2.33
N ILE A 312 7.38 19.58 -1.11
CA ILE A 312 6.71 18.59 -0.27
C ILE A 312 5.32 19.08 0.16
N PHE A 313 5.17 20.32 0.62
CA PHE A 313 3.88 20.87 1.00
C PHE A 313 2.91 20.99 -0.17
N ASP A 314 3.40 21.27 -1.38
CA ASP A 314 2.58 21.21 -2.59
C ASP A 314 2.01 19.80 -2.84
N LYS A 315 2.82 18.75 -2.63
CA LYS A 315 2.36 17.34 -2.73
C LYS A 315 1.30 17.02 -1.68
N VAL A 316 1.46 17.52 -0.44
CA VAL A 316 0.40 17.40 0.60
C VAL A 316 -0.86 18.09 0.13
N GLY A 317 -0.75 19.33 -0.33
CA GLY A 317 -1.89 20.12 -0.80
C GLY A 317 -2.68 19.42 -1.91
N VAL A 318 -1.99 18.85 -2.90
CA VAL A 318 -2.63 18.09 -4.00
C VAL A 318 -3.32 16.82 -3.49
N SER A 319 -2.71 16.12 -2.54
CA SER A 319 -3.21 14.82 -2.06
C SER A 319 -4.32 14.95 -1.03
N CYS A 320 -4.27 15.98 -0.19
CA CYS A 320 -5.23 16.18 0.92
C CYS A 320 -6.41 17.07 0.53
N SER A 321 -6.69 17.21 -0.75
CA SER A 321 -7.81 18.03 -1.25
C SER A 321 -9.07 17.79 -0.41
N GLY A 322 -9.52 18.84 0.31
CA GLY A 322 -10.67 18.77 1.20
C GLY A 322 -10.39 18.29 2.64
N ILE A 323 -9.12 18.18 3.08
CA ILE A 323 -8.77 17.88 4.49
C ILE A 323 -8.19 19.16 5.15
N PRO A 324 -9.03 20.03 5.76
CA PRO A 324 -8.62 21.34 6.27
C PRO A 324 -7.50 21.32 7.31
N LYS A 325 -7.42 20.22 8.11
CA LYS A 325 -6.38 20.10 9.15
C LYS A 325 -4.95 20.15 8.60
N PHE A 326 -4.69 19.53 7.43
CA PHE A 326 -3.37 19.56 6.81
C PHE A 326 -3.07 20.93 6.22
N LEU A 327 -4.08 21.57 5.60
CA LEU A 327 -3.96 22.92 5.07
C LEU A 327 -3.55 23.90 6.19
N THR A 328 -4.30 23.92 7.30
CA THR A 328 -4.01 24.77 8.44
C THR A 328 -2.62 24.51 9.04
N ALA A 329 -2.24 23.24 9.17
CA ALA A 329 -0.94 22.85 9.71
C ALA A 329 0.22 23.33 8.81
N MET A 330 0.08 23.24 7.48
CA MET A 330 1.09 23.74 6.54
C MET A 330 1.18 25.27 6.58
N ILE A 331 0.05 25.97 6.63
CA ILE A 331 0.00 27.44 6.71
C ILE A 331 0.77 27.89 7.95
N LYS A 332 0.55 27.27 9.11
CA LYS A 332 1.27 27.61 10.34
C LYS A 332 2.78 27.48 10.17
N VAL A 333 3.25 26.35 9.65
CA VAL A 333 4.69 26.12 9.41
C VAL A 333 5.28 27.17 8.46
N LEU A 334 4.59 27.52 7.39
CA LEU A 334 5.05 28.51 6.43
C LEU A 334 5.13 29.91 7.07
N VAL A 335 4.11 30.31 7.82
CA VAL A 335 4.06 31.62 8.52
C VAL A 335 5.14 31.69 9.59
N GLU A 336 5.32 30.65 10.42
CA GLU A 336 6.38 30.57 11.43
C GLU A 336 7.80 30.75 10.84
N ASN A 337 7.99 30.35 9.58
CA ASN A 337 9.27 30.47 8.87
C ASN A 337 9.36 31.68 7.94
N GLY A 338 8.42 32.63 8.04
CA GLY A 338 8.38 33.88 7.25
C GLY A 338 8.07 33.71 5.77
N ILE A 339 7.40 32.61 5.39
CA ILE A 339 7.04 32.30 3.99
C ILE A 339 5.55 32.60 3.75
N HIS A 340 5.18 33.86 3.95
CA HIS A 340 3.78 34.32 3.93
C HIS A 340 3.11 34.19 2.55
N ASP A 341 3.83 34.52 1.46
CA ASP A 341 3.31 34.41 0.08
C ASP A 341 2.84 32.97 -0.23
N ASP A 342 3.58 31.94 0.19
CA ASP A 342 3.21 30.55 -0.08
C ASP A 342 2.06 30.10 0.82
N ALA A 343 1.96 30.59 2.05
CA ALA A 343 0.80 30.38 2.90
C ALA A 343 -0.48 30.95 2.27
N GLN A 344 -0.41 32.16 1.73
CA GLN A 344 -1.54 32.80 1.03
C GLN A 344 -1.91 32.09 -0.28
N LYS A 345 -0.92 31.60 -1.06
CA LYS A 345 -1.16 30.76 -2.24
C LYS A 345 -1.86 29.47 -1.90
N LEU A 346 -1.50 28.81 -0.78
CA LEU A 346 -2.19 27.62 -0.32
C LEU A 346 -3.66 27.90 -0.01
N VAL A 347 -3.95 28.96 0.74
CA VAL A 347 -5.34 29.37 1.03
C VAL A 347 -6.12 29.65 -0.25
N SER A 348 -5.57 30.43 -1.18
CA SER A 348 -6.27 30.80 -2.42
C SER A 348 -6.55 29.58 -3.32
N ARG A 349 -5.67 28.59 -3.33
CA ARG A 349 -5.86 27.33 -4.07
C ARG A 349 -7.04 26.51 -3.53
N TYR A 350 -7.32 26.60 -2.24
CA TYR A 350 -8.38 25.84 -1.56
C TYR A 350 -9.57 26.71 -1.14
N SER A 351 -9.66 27.94 -1.63
CA SER A 351 -10.76 28.88 -1.34
C SER A 351 -12.15 28.36 -1.73
N ASN A 352 -12.24 27.38 -2.62
CA ASN A 352 -13.49 26.69 -2.99
C ASN A 352 -13.83 25.52 -2.07
N GLY A 353 -13.07 25.34 -0.97
CA GLY A 353 -13.40 24.35 0.09
C GLY A 353 -14.59 24.80 0.91
N PRO A 354 -15.08 23.97 1.84
CA PRO A 354 -16.17 24.35 2.72
C PRO A 354 -15.72 25.48 3.66
N GLU A 355 -16.03 26.73 3.27
CA GLU A 355 -15.67 27.96 3.98
C GLU A 355 -16.15 27.97 5.44
N ASP A 356 -17.12 27.13 5.78
CA ASP A 356 -17.66 26.98 7.12
C ASP A 356 -16.84 26.09 8.06
N GLN A 357 -15.80 25.42 7.58
CA GLN A 357 -14.97 24.59 8.44
C GLN A 357 -14.01 25.43 9.28
N GLY A 358 -14.03 25.20 10.61
CA GLY A 358 -13.19 25.92 11.56
C GLY A 358 -11.69 25.96 11.20
N PRO A 359 -11.06 24.82 10.86
CA PRO A 359 -9.65 24.80 10.44
C PRO A 359 -9.34 25.67 9.23
N TYR A 360 -10.24 25.78 8.25
CA TYR A 360 -10.07 26.65 7.10
C TYR A 360 -10.09 28.14 7.50
N LYS A 361 -11.09 28.54 8.33
CA LYS A 361 -11.19 29.92 8.84
C LYS A 361 -9.95 30.32 9.64
N ILE A 362 -9.46 29.43 10.49
CA ILE A 362 -8.22 29.63 11.27
C ILE A 362 -7.03 29.81 10.33
N GLY A 363 -6.84 28.88 9.38
CA GLY A 363 -5.72 28.93 8.43
C GLY A 363 -5.75 30.19 7.56
N ASN A 364 -6.93 30.58 7.07
CA ASN A 364 -7.13 31.80 6.30
C ASN A 364 -6.75 33.04 7.13
N PHE A 365 -7.24 33.14 8.36
CA PHE A 365 -6.89 34.22 9.27
C PHE A 365 -5.37 34.32 9.49
N ILE A 366 -4.72 33.22 9.81
CA ILE A 366 -3.26 33.17 10.05
C ILE A 366 -2.49 33.61 8.78
N ALA A 367 -2.83 33.06 7.61
CA ALA A 367 -2.13 33.35 6.35
C ALA A 367 -2.16 34.84 5.95
N TYR A 368 -3.27 35.51 6.18
CA TYR A 368 -3.46 36.91 5.76
C TYR A 368 -3.23 37.92 6.87
N SER A 369 -3.14 37.52 8.13
CA SER A 369 -3.07 38.45 9.26
C SER A 369 -1.74 38.40 10.00
N ALA A 370 -0.88 37.42 9.75
CA ALA A 370 0.36 37.23 10.50
C ALA A 370 1.42 38.33 10.23
N GLU A 371 1.45 38.92 9.03
CA GLU A 371 2.38 40.00 8.64
C GLU A 371 1.94 41.37 9.08
N THR A 372 0.66 41.60 9.18
CA THR A 372 0.10 42.95 9.34
C THR A 372 -0.78 43.03 10.59
N ALA A 373 -0.34 43.81 11.56
CA ALA A 373 -1.17 44.15 12.70
C ALA A 373 -2.05 45.37 12.36
N ASN A 374 -3.33 45.12 12.08
CA ASN A 374 -4.30 46.17 11.79
C ASN A 374 -5.65 45.91 12.47
N THR A 375 -6.52 46.91 12.46
CA THR A 375 -7.84 46.88 13.12
C THR A 375 -8.77 45.83 12.53
N GLU A 376 -8.63 45.54 11.24
CA GLU A 376 -9.42 44.48 10.56
C GLU A 376 -9.04 43.07 11.08
N ASN A 377 -7.75 42.83 11.34
CA ASN A 377 -7.26 41.59 11.92
C ASN A 377 -7.77 41.40 13.36
N ILE A 378 -7.89 42.50 14.13
CA ILE A 378 -8.50 42.48 15.46
C ILE A 378 -9.95 41.98 15.37
N SER A 379 -10.75 42.56 14.48
CA SER A 379 -12.15 42.19 14.30
C SER A 379 -12.29 40.68 13.94
N LYS A 380 -11.53 40.24 12.94
CA LYS A 380 -11.54 38.83 12.49
C LYS A 380 -11.07 37.86 13.56
N GLY A 381 -10.00 38.18 14.28
CA GLY A 381 -9.49 37.35 15.39
C GLY A 381 -10.47 37.22 16.55
N LEU A 382 -11.14 38.35 16.90
CA LEU A 382 -12.18 38.34 17.92
C LEU A 382 -13.40 37.51 17.50
N GLU A 383 -13.78 37.57 16.22
CA GLU A 383 -14.86 36.77 15.66
C GLU A 383 -14.54 35.26 15.79
N LEU A 384 -13.35 34.85 15.40
CA LEU A 384 -12.90 33.45 15.54
C LEU A 384 -12.97 33.00 17.01
N TRP A 385 -12.41 33.80 17.92
CA TRP A 385 -12.37 33.48 19.35
C TRP A 385 -13.76 33.34 19.96
N ASN A 386 -14.64 34.29 19.66
CA ASN A 386 -16.02 34.33 20.17
C ASN A 386 -16.89 33.20 19.62
N ASN A 387 -16.59 32.73 18.40
CA ASN A 387 -17.25 31.58 17.77
C ASN A 387 -16.68 30.23 18.26
N GLY A 388 -15.78 30.23 19.25
CA GLY A 388 -15.20 29.00 19.81
C GLY A 388 -14.10 28.38 18.96
N LEU A 389 -13.67 29.03 17.88
CA LEU A 389 -12.57 28.58 17.03
C LEU A 389 -11.22 29.00 17.65
N LYS A 390 -10.92 28.44 18.82
CA LYS A 390 -9.72 28.77 19.60
C LYS A 390 -8.52 27.95 19.08
N ASP A 391 -7.47 28.68 18.69
CA ASP A 391 -6.23 28.12 18.16
C ASP A 391 -5.03 28.95 18.68
N PRO A 392 -3.94 28.31 19.13
CA PRO A 392 -2.82 29.02 19.75
C PRO A 392 -2.12 30.01 18.82
N GLU A 393 -1.97 29.69 17.53
CA GLU A 393 -1.35 30.58 16.54
C GLU A 393 -2.27 31.75 16.20
N ALA A 394 -3.56 31.48 16.00
CA ALA A 394 -4.53 32.52 15.72
C ALA A 394 -4.64 33.53 16.88
N VAL A 395 -4.60 33.08 18.13
CA VAL A 395 -4.61 33.99 19.28
C VAL A 395 -3.33 34.81 19.40
N LEU A 396 -2.16 34.24 19.05
CA LEU A 396 -0.92 35.00 18.97
C LEU A 396 -0.99 36.15 17.95
N VAL A 397 -1.56 35.90 16.75
CA VAL A 397 -1.79 36.90 15.75
C VAL A 397 -2.74 37.99 16.26
N LEU A 398 -3.84 37.63 16.92
CA LEU A 398 -4.77 38.55 17.56
C LEU A 398 -4.10 39.42 18.64
N ILE A 399 -3.31 38.81 19.51
CA ILE A 399 -2.59 39.52 20.59
C ILE A 399 -1.60 40.54 20.01
N LYS A 400 -0.82 40.14 18.97
CA LYS A 400 0.09 41.09 18.27
C LYS A 400 -0.66 42.26 17.67
N ALA A 401 -1.80 42.00 17.01
CA ALA A 401 -2.64 43.08 16.44
C ALA A 401 -3.20 43.99 17.50
N LEU A 402 -3.68 43.48 18.65
CA LEU A 402 -4.17 44.29 19.77
C LEU A 402 -3.09 45.18 20.39
N ARG A 403 -1.85 44.68 20.50
CA ARG A 403 -0.72 45.47 20.98
C ARG A 403 -0.33 46.60 20.01
N ALA A 404 -0.27 46.26 18.73
CA ALA A 404 0.02 47.30 17.72
C ALA A 404 -1.05 48.39 17.65
N ASP A 405 -2.28 48.07 18.02
CA ASP A 405 -3.40 49.05 18.16
C ASP A 405 -3.36 49.83 19.50
N GLY A 406 -2.43 49.50 20.41
CA GLY A 406 -2.37 50.12 21.74
C GLY A 406 -3.41 49.55 22.75
N SER A 407 -4.08 48.47 22.40
CA SER A 407 -5.09 47.81 23.25
C SER A 407 -4.46 46.77 24.22
N ASP A 408 -3.39 47.16 24.93
CA ASP A 408 -2.58 46.28 25.80
C ASP A 408 -3.37 45.54 26.86
N LYS A 409 -4.39 46.15 27.46
CA LYS A 409 -5.22 45.49 28.45
C LYS A 409 -5.93 44.28 27.88
N LYS A 410 -6.56 44.43 26.71
CA LYS A 410 -7.23 43.32 26.01
C LYS A 410 -6.21 42.23 25.57
N ALA A 411 -5.05 42.63 25.06
CA ALA A 411 -4.00 41.72 24.67
C ALA A 411 -3.56 40.83 25.84
N ASN A 412 -3.43 41.39 27.05
CA ASN A 412 -3.08 40.63 28.25
C ASN A 412 -4.21 39.69 28.68
N GLU A 413 -5.48 40.11 28.61
CA GLU A 413 -6.63 39.23 28.91
C GLU A 413 -6.63 37.99 27.99
N TYR A 414 -6.45 38.14 26.69
CA TYR A 414 -6.36 37.00 25.76
C TYR A 414 -5.12 36.16 25.98
N PHE A 415 -4.00 36.76 26.41
CA PHE A 415 -2.81 36.03 26.74
C PHE A 415 -2.98 35.16 27.98
N GLU A 416 -3.61 35.67 29.03
CA GLU A 416 -3.92 34.91 30.24
C GLU A 416 -4.88 33.74 29.93
N GLU A 417 -5.94 33.97 29.12
CA GLU A 417 -6.82 32.89 28.67
C GLU A 417 -6.04 31.83 27.85
N ALA A 418 -5.14 32.25 26.95
CA ALA A 418 -4.32 31.34 26.17
C ALA A 418 -3.36 30.51 27.04
N GLN A 419 -2.78 31.11 28.11
CA GLN A 419 -1.99 30.38 29.10
C GLN A 419 -2.79 29.29 29.80
N HIS A 420 -4.05 29.55 30.14
CA HIS A 420 -4.91 28.53 30.72
C HIS A 420 -5.24 27.40 29.75
N LEU A 421 -5.45 27.70 28.48
CA LEU A 421 -5.79 26.71 27.46
C LEU A 421 -4.55 25.91 26.99
N TRP A 422 -3.39 26.55 26.88
CA TRP A 422 -2.17 25.96 26.35
C TRP A 422 -0.95 26.31 27.23
N PRO A 423 -0.84 25.85 28.49
CA PRO A 423 0.20 26.23 29.43
C PRO A 423 1.62 25.94 28.95
N ASN A 424 1.79 24.91 28.10
CA ASN A 424 3.11 24.56 27.55
C ASN A 424 3.57 25.45 26.38
N LEU A 425 2.66 26.19 25.73
CA LEU A 425 2.96 27.04 24.60
C LEU A 425 3.09 28.52 25.00
N PHE A 426 2.49 28.94 26.11
CA PHE A 426 2.46 30.32 26.59
C PHE A 426 3.18 30.41 27.96
N THR A 427 4.46 30.00 28.02
CA THR A 427 5.21 29.83 29.28
C THR A 427 5.92 31.08 29.80
N THR A 428 6.13 32.13 28.97
CA THR A 428 6.88 33.35 29.34
C THR A 428 6.26 34.59 28.75
N LYS A 429 6.64 35.77 29.32
CA LYS A 429 6.23 37.07 28.77
C LYS A 429 6.39 37.11 27.26
N LEU A 430 5.31 37.51 26.57
CA LEU A 430 5.29 37.71 25.13
C LEU A 430 6.51 38.50 24.64
N PRO A 431 7.08 38.18 23.46
CA PRO A 431 8.08 39.02 22.84
C PRO A 431 7.52 40.42 22.67
N GLU A 432 8.29 41.43 23.03
CA GLU A 432 7.98 42.83 22.83
C GLU A 432 7.74 43.08 21.33
N ALA A 433 6.81 43.95 21.02
CA ALA A 433 6.51 44.32 19.64
C ALA A 433 7.79 44.79 18.94
N ALA A 434 8.14 44.15 17.83
CA ALA A 434 9.20 44.59 16.94
C ALA A 434 8.74 45.74 16.07
#